data_f6ac92e330a4f11be8bd4e45d73362db
#
_entry.id   f6ac92e330a4f11be8bd4e45d73362db
#
_cell.length_a   1.000
_cell.length_b   1.000
_cell.length_c   1.000
_cell.angle_alpha   90.00
_cell.angle_beta   90.00
_cell.angle_gamma   90.00
#
_symmetry.space_group_name_H-M   'P 1'
#
loop_
_entity.id
_entity.type
_entity.pdbx_description
1 polymer ?
#
loop_
_entity_poly.entity_id
_entity_poly.type
_entity_poly.pdbx_seq_one_letter_code
_entity_poly.pdbx_strand_id
1 'polypeptide(L)'
;MAKWMVAAKRADFDQIAKKYGISPVMARILRNRDLESDKEIRKFLYGTVQDLYDPLLMKDMEKAAGIIESKIKQRKSIRVIGDYDVDGICASYLLLTGLRALGAKVDVVIPHRMKDGYGLNDNLIKDALEAGIDTVITCDNGIAAAPQIHMAKENGMTVVVTDHHEVPYEETDGKRVYLIPPADAVVDPKQEDCGYPFKQICGAVVAGKLVSVLLRSAGDLEQKAKLQEELLVFGALATVCDVMELRDENRIIVKEGLRLMAGTSNLGLKALLMVNGIEDTAAASGTLTPYHAGFVIGPCMNASGRLDTAERALALFDCREWSKAVNIAGDLKSLNDNRKMMTEQGVLEAVRQVESGGMETDKVLVIYLPDCHESLAWIIYSLLYT
;
A
#
# COMPACT_ATOMS: atom_id res chain seq x y z
N MET A 1 -31.86 -20.28 -4.30
CA MET A 1 -30.75 -21.18 -3.96
C MET A 1 -29.52 -20.79 -4.74
N ALA A 2 -28.41 -20.51 -4.09
CA ALA A 2 -27.12 -20.25 -4.73
C ALA A 2 -26.66 -21.52 -5.50
N LYS A 3 -26.24 -21.35 -6.75
CA LYS A 3 -25.64 -22.45 -7.53
C LYS A 3 -24.13 -22.43 -7.30
N TRP A 4 -23.62 -23.48 -6.68
CA TRP A 4 -22.18 -23.71 -6.60
C TRP A 4 -21.65 -24.19 -7.96
N MET A 5 -20.67 -23.49 -8.49
CA MET A 5 -20.00 -23.88 -9.72
C MET A 5 -18.54 -24.18 -9.43
N VAL A 6 -18.07 -25.37 -9.83
CA VAL A 6 -16.66 -25.71 -9.74
C VAL A 6 -15.95 -25.16 -10.98
N ALA A 7 -14.94 -24.31 -10.76
CA ALA A 7 -14.09 -23.82 -11.86
C ALA A 7 -13.26 -25.00 -12.40
N ALA A 8 -13.66 -25.52 -13.55
CA ALA A 8 -13.03 -26.69 -14.19
C ALA A 8 -11.94 -26.27 -15.19
N LYS A 9 -10.88 -25.62 -14.70
CA LYS A 9 -9.71 -25.34 -15.52
C LYS A 9 -8.96 -26.65 -15.79
N ARG A 10 -8.89 -27.06 -17.07
CA ARG A 10 -8.24 -28.33 -17.47
C ARG A 10 -6.72 -28.16 -17.57
N ALA A 11 -5.99 -29.17 -17.09
CA ALA A 11 -4.55 -29.35 -17.27
C ALA A 11 -4.17 -30.80 -16.94
N ASP A 12 -2.99 -31.24 -17.35
CA ASP A 12 -2.39 -32.49 -16.88
C ASP A 12 -1.71 -32.25 -15.52
N PHE A 13 -2.50 -32.41 -14.45
CA PHE A 13 -2.04 -32.11 -13.09
C PHE A 13 -0.95 -33.08 -12.61
N ASP A 14 -0.96 -34.31 -13.08
CA ASP A 14 0.06 -35.31 -12.72
C ASP A 14 1.39 -34.99 -13.40
N GLN A 15 1.38 -34.57 -14.66
CA GLN A 15 2.56 -34.12 -15.36
C GLN A 15 3.14 -32.85 -14.71
N ILE A 16 2.30 -31.86 -14.38
CA ILE A 16 2.73 -30.64 -13.68
C ILE A 16 3.33 -31.01 -12.32
N ALA A 17 2.66 -31.86 -11.55
CA ALA A 17 3.12 -32.30 -10.24
C ALA A 17 4.49 -32.95 -10.32
N LYS A 18 4.68 -33.89 -11.27
CA LYS A 18 5.95 -34.57 -11.50
C LYS A 18 7.07 -33.61 -11.94
N LYS A 19 6.73 -32.66 -12.85
CA LYS A 19 7.70 -31.71 -13.40
C LYS A 19 8.29 -30.78 -12.34
N TYR A 20 7.45 -30.33 -11.38
CA TYR A 20 7.85 -29.34 -10.38
C TYR A 20 8.06 -29.93 -8.97
N GLY A 21 7.92 -31.25 -8.78
CA GLY A 21 8.09 -31.90 -7.48
C GLY A 21 7.05 -31.48 -6.46
N ILE A 22 5.80 -31.23 -6.88
CA ILE A 22 4.66 -30.78 -6.05
C ILE A 22 3.54 -31.82 -6.09
N SER A 23 2.54 -31.66 -5.20
CA SER A 23 1.36 -32.52 -5.25
C SER A 23 0.43 -32.16 -6.43
N PRO A 24 -0.40 -33.12 -6.94
CA PRO A 24 -1.43 -32.83 -7.94
C PRO A 24 -2.45 -31.77 -7.45
N VAL A 25 -2.71 -31.69 -6.15
CA VAL A 25 -3.58 -30.66 -5.54
C VAL A 25 -2.92 -29.29 -5.71
N MET A 26 -1.62 -29.16 -5.45
CA MET A 26 -0.90 -27.90 -5.68
C MET A 26 -0.89 -27.53 -7.16
N ALA A 27 -0.68 -28.49 -8.06
CA ALA A 27 -0.78 -28.26 -9.52
C ALA A 27 -2.15 -27.70 -9.92
N ARG A 28 -3.23 -28.20 -9.34
CA ARG A 28 -4.59 -27.67 -9.53
C ARG A 28 -4.74 -26.24 -9.00
N ILE A 29 -4.18 -25.94 -7.81
CA ILE A 29 -4.21 -24.58 -7.24
C ILE A 29 -3.47 -23.60 -8.15
N LEU A 30 -2.30 -23.97 -8.67
CA LEU A 30 -1.55 -23.14 -9.63
C LEU A 30 -2.39 -22.83 -10.87
N ARG A 31 -3.02 -23.85 -11.44
CA ARG A 31 -3.89 -23.69 -12.62
C ARG A 31 -5.13 -22.83 -12.34
N ASN A 32 -5.72 -22.98 -11.15
CA ASN A 32 -6.86 -22.14 -10.73
C ASN A 32 -6.47 -20.66 -10.56
N ARG A 33 -5.19 -20.37 -10.32
CA ARG A 33 -4.61 -19.01 -10.27
C ARG A 33 -4.12 -18.52 -11.64
N ASP A 34 -4.51 -19.17 -12.74
CA ASP A 34 -4.14 -18.84 -14.11
C ASP A 34 -2.63 -18.85 -14.40
N LEU A 35 -1.89 -19.66 -13.66
CA LEU A 35 -0.47 -19.91 -13.94
C LEU A 35 -0.37 -21.06 -14.96
N GLU A 36 -0.02 -20.72 -16.20
CA GLU A 36 -0.05 -21.66 -17.30
C GLU A 36 1.35 -21.97 -17.87
N SER A 37 2.17 -20.94 -18.02
CA SER A 37 3.49 -21.08 -18.57
C SER A 37 4.51 -21.62 -17.56
N ASP A 38 5.54 -22.32 -18.07
CA ASP A 38 6.66 -22.80 -17.25
C ASP A 38 7.33 -21.65 -16.48
N LYS A 39 7.47 -20.49 -17.12
CA LYS A 39 8.07 -19.30 -16.52
C LYS A 39 7.26 -18.80 -15.32
N GLU A 40 5.93 -18.68 -15.46
CA GLU A 40 5.06 -18.23 -14.37
C GLU A 40 5.04 -19.22 -13.20
N ILE A 41 4.91 -20.52 -13.50
CA ILE A 41 4.91 -21.56 -12.46
C ILE A 41 6.24 -21.56 -11.71
N ARG A 42 7.39 -21.51 -12.40
CA ARG A 42 8.70 -21.43 -11.76
C ARG A 42 8.86 -20.19 -10.92
N LYS A 43 8.49 -19.02 -11.42
CA LYS A 43 8.57 -17.76 -10.69
C LYS A 43 7.68 -17.80 -9.43
N PHE A 44 6.48 -18.37 -9.55
CA PHE A 44 5.57 -18.52 -8.41
C PHE A 44 6.09 -19.44 -7.30
N LEU A 45 6.70 -20.58 -7.67
CA LEU A 45 7.19 -21.57 -6.71
C LEU A 45 8.56 -21.20 -6.13
N TYR A 46 9.47 -20.75 -6.98
CA TYR A 46 10.90 -20.63 -6.68
C TYR A 46 11.46 -19.21 -6.86
N GLY A 47 10.64 -18.25 -7.25
CA GLY A 47 11.07 -16.87 -7.48
C GLY A 47 11.74 -16.25 -6.26
N THR A 48 12.78 -15.48 -6.52
CA THR A 48 13.64 -14.79 -5.57
C THR A 48 13.68 -13.28 -5.88
N VAL A 49 14.30 -12.49 -5.04
CA VAL A 49 14.43 -11.03 -5.25
C VAL A 49 15.19 -10.68 -6.54
N GLN A 50 16.00 -11.59 -7.08
CA GLN A 50 16.69 -11.41 -8.37
C GLN A 50 15.72 -11.50 -9.57
N ASP A 51 14.53 -12.04 -9.37
CA ASP A 51 13.49 -12.15 -10.40
C ASP A 51 12.55 -10.94 -10.41
N LEU A 52 12.78 -9.96 -9.54
CA LEU A 52 12.06 -8.67 -9.57
C LEU A 52 12.47 -7.87 -10.81
N TYR A 53 11.50 -7.19 -11.41
CA TYR A 53 11.77 -6.39 -12.61
C TYR A 53 12.55 -5.11 -12.27
N ASP A 54 13.40 -4.70 -13.22
CA ASP A 54 14.12 -3.43 -13.09
C ASP A 54 13.12 -2.27 -13.00
N PRO A 55 13.22 -1.44 -11.96
CA PRO A 55 12.39 -0.24 -11.82
C PRO A 55 12.41 0.69 -13.03
N LEU A 56 13.54 0.78 -13.74
CA LEU A 56 13.71 1.64 -14.93
C LEU A 56 12.82 1.24 -16.11
N LEU A 57 12.16 0.08 -16.07
CA LEU A 57 11.14 -0.29 -17.04
C LEU A 57 9.82 0.48 -16.84
N MET A 58 9.62 1.11 -15.68
CA MET A 58 8.47 1.98 -15.47
C MET A 58 8.67 3.31 -16.19
N LYS A 59 7.62 3.74 -16.88
CA LYS A 59 7.58 5.07 -17.50
C LYS A 59 7.89 6.14 -16.48
N ASP A 60 8.65 7.14 -16.89
CA ASP A 60 9.09 8.30 -16.10
C ASP A 60 9.94 7.97 -14.85
N MET A 61 10.27 6.71 -14.54
CA MET A 61 11.05 6.35 -13.36
C MET A 61 12.43 7.03 -13.35
N GLU A 62 13.18 6.98 -14.45
CA GLU A 62 14.49 7.62 -14.57
C GLU A 62 14.37 9.16 -14.51
N LYS A 63 13.34 9.72 -15.16
CA LYS A 63 13.04 11.16 -15.14
C LYS A 63 12.72 11.63 -13.71
N ALA A 64 11.86 10.91 -12.98
CA ALA A 64 11.51 11.19 -11.60
C ALA A 64 12.75 11.18 -10.69
N ALA A 65 13.58 10.13 -10.80
CA ALA A 65 14.80 10.02 -10.04
C ALA A 65 15.76 11.19 -10.34
N GLY A 66 15.95 11.54 -11.60
CA GLY A 66 16.83 12.67 -12.00
C GLY A 66 16.34 14.03 -11.48
N ILE A 67 15.01 14.28 -11.50
CA ILE A 67 14.40 15.47 -10.90
C ILE A 67 14.72 15.52 -9.41
N ILE A 68 14.42 14.45 -8.67
CA ILE A 68 14.60 14.39 -7.22
C ILE A 68 16.09 14.56 -6.84
N GLU A 69 17.01 13.87 -7.52
CA GLU A 69 18.46 14.04 -7.30
C GLU A 69 18.92 15.48 -7.52
N SER A 70 18.42 16.13 -8.57
CA SER A 70 18.71 17.55 -8.84
C SER A 70 18.23 18.45 -7.71
N LYS A 71 17.01 18.22 -7.17
CA LYS A 71 16.43 18.98 -6.07
C LYS A 71 17.20 18.78 -4.77
N ILE A 72 17.64 17.55 -4.48
CA ILE A 72 18.50 17.25 -3.33
C ILE A 72 19.83 18.01 -3.44
N LYS A 73 20.51 17.96 -4.59
CA LYS A 73 21.77 18.69 -4.84
C LYS A 73 21.60 20.20 -4.66
N GLN A 74 20.46 20.75 -5.04
CA GLN A 74 20.11 22.17 -4.88
C GLN A 74 19.62 22.50 -3.46
N ARG A 75 19.53 21.53 -2.55
CA ARG A 75 19.02 21.68 -1.17
C ARG A 75 17.60 22.25 -1.10
N LYS A 76 16.77 21.92 -2.09
CA LYS A 76 15.38 22.33 -2.13
C LYS A 76 14.55 21.56 -1.11
N SER A 77 13.49 22.20 -0.58
CA SER A 77 12.55 21.54 0.31
C SER A 77 11.60 20.62 -0.48
N ILE A 78 11.49 19.39 -0.03
CA ILE A 78 10.65 18.35 -0.65
C ILE A 78 9.57 17.98 0.36
N ARG A 79 8.32 17.88 -0.09
CA ARG A 79 7.20 17.34 0.69
C ARG A 79 6.68 16.08 0.02
N VAL A 80 6.61 15.00 0.79
CA VAL A 80 5.90 13.79 0.40
C VAL A 80 4.45 13.93 0.86
N ILE A 81 3.49 13.69 -0.02
CA ILE A 81 2.06 13.66 0.28
C ILE A 81 1.56 12.25 0.01
N GLY A 82 1.29 11.50 1.09
CA GLY A 82 0.81 10.12 1.04
C GLY A 82 -0.70 10.00 1.10
N ASP A 83 -1.18 8.76 1.32
CA ASP A 83 -2.55 8.47 1.71
C ASP A 83 -2.62 7.92 3.14
N TYR A 84 -3.82 7.86 3.70
CA TYR A 84 -4.06 7.54 5.12
C TYR A 84 -4.18 6.05 5.42
N ASP A 85 -4.14 5.17 4.42
CA ASP A 85 -4.19 3.72 4.62
C ASP A 85 -2.78 3.11 4.75
N VAL A 86 -2.71 1.78 4.88
CA VAL A 86 -1.44 1.08 5.11
C VAL A 86 -0.49 1.25 3.92
N ASP A 87 -0.99 1.26 2.69
CA ASP A 87 -0.17 1.41 1.50
C ASP A 87 0.44 2.81 1.45
N GLY A 88 -0.40 3.86 1.60
CA GLY A 88 0.06 5.25 1.63
C GLY A 88 1.01 5.53 2.79
N ILE A 89 0.77 4.98 3.99
CA ILE A 89 1.68 5.12 5.14
C ILE A 89 3.03 4.44 4.87
N CYS A 90 3.03 3.21 4.32
CA CYS A 90 4.25 2.50 3.96
C CYS A 90 5.02 3.21 2.84
N ALA A 91 4.32 3.68 1.80
CA ALA A 91 4.90 4.45 0.71
C ALA A 91 5.57 5.74 1.22
N SER A 92 4.86 6.47 2.09
CA SER A 92 5.36 7.69 2.74
C SER A 92 6.61 7.43 3.58
N TYR A 93 6.59 6.36 4.39
CA TYR A 93 7.74 5.97 5.21
C TYR A 93 8.96 5.63 4.37
N LEU A 94 8.79 4.85 3.29
CA LEU A 94 9.87 4.45 2.40
C LEU A 94 10.51 5.66 1.69
N LEU A 95 9.68 6.58 1.17
CA LEU A 95 10.18 7.81 0.57
C LEU A 95 10.90 8.70 1.60
N LEU A 96 10.30 8.91 2.77
CA LEU A 96 10.89 9.71 3.85
C LEU A 96 12.29 9.20 4.22
N THR A 97 12.38 7.89 4.47
CA THR A 97 13.63 7.27 4.91
C THR A 97 14.68 7.25 3.80
N GLY A 98 14.27 6.91 2.57
CA GLY A 98 15.16 6.92 1.41
C GLY A 98 15.69 8.31 1.06
N LEU A 99 14.83 9.32 1.05
CA LEU A 99 15.22 10.70 0.77
C LEU A 99 16.12 11.29 1.86
N ARG A 100 15.83 11.02 3.14
CA ARG A 100 16.69 11.42 4.27
C ARG A 100 18.07 10.78 4.19
N ALA A 101 18.16 9.53 3.79
CA ALA A 101 19.44 8.84 3.60
C ALA A 101 20.31 9.48 2.51
N LEU A 102 19.68 10.14 1.54
CA LEU A 102 20.35 10.91 0.48
C LEU A 102 20.60 12.37 0.85
N GLY A 103 20.31 12.78 2.09
CA GLY A 103 20.52 14.13 2.58
C GLY A 103 19.46 15.15 2.13
N ALA A 104 18.29 14.71 1.69
CA ALA A 104 17.19 15.59 1.32
C ALA A 104 16.64 16.36 2.53
N LYS A 105 16.23 17.61 2.29
CA LYS A 105 15.37 18.36 3.21
C LYS A 105 13.92 17.96 2.91
N VAL A 106 13.40 16.97 3.63
CA VAL A 106 12.11 16.37 3.35
C VAL A 106 11.22 16.29 4.58
N ASP A 107 9.94 16.60 4.38
CA ASP A 107 8.85 16.32 5.30
C ASP A 107 7.76 15.44 4.65
N VAL A 108 6.82 14.94 5.47
CA VAL A 108 5.68 14.14 5.01
C VAL A 108 4.40 14.72 5.58
N VAL A 109 3.38 14.76 4.75
CA VAL A 109 2.00 15.08 5.15
C VAL A 109 1.09 13.96 4.67
N ILE A 110 0.20 13.52 5.55
CA ILE A 110 -0.84 12.54 5.24
C ILE A 110 -2.20 13.24 5.43
N PRO A 111 -3.10 13.21 4.43
CA PRO A 111 -4.41 13.84 4.54
C PRO A 111 -5.23 13.22 5.68
N HIS A 112 -5.98 14.06 6.38
CA HIS A 112 -6.91 13.59 7.40
C HIS A 112 -8.19 13.10 6.73
N ARG A 113 -8.49 11.80 6.84
CA ARG A 113 -9.59 11.11 6.15
C ARG A 113 -10.92 11.87 6.19
N MET A 114 -11.28 12.44 7.35
CA MET A 114 -12.58 13.09 7.58
C MET A 114 -12.62 14.56 7.19
N LYS A 115 -11.47 15.23 7.17
CA LYS A 115 -11.39 16.68 6.89
C LYS A 115 -10.97 16.97 5.47
N ASP A 116 -10.02 16.18 4.97
CA ASP A 116 -9.33 16.44 3.70
C ASP A 116 -9.81 15.52 2.57
N GLY A 117 -10.46 14.39 2.92
CA GLY A 117 -10.86 13.38 1.97
C GLY A 117 -9.69 12.47 1.56
N TYR A 118 -9.78 11.93 0.34
CA TYR A 118 -8.78 11.02 -0.22
C TYR A 118 -7.73 11.78 -1.04
N GLY A 119 -6.45 11.47 -0.79
CA GLY A 119 -5.34 11.88 -1.64
C GLY A 119 -5.06 13.38 -1.66
N LEU A 120 -4.46 13.82 -2.76
CA LEU A 120 -4.04 15.21 -2.96
C LEU A 120 -5.26 16.13 -3.14
N ASN A 121 -5.33 17.20 -2.33
CA ASN A 121 -6.38 18.22 -2.37
C ASN A 121 -5.80 19.64 -2.37
N ASP A 122 -6.68 20.64 -2.61
CA ASP A 122 -6.29 22.04 -2.74
C ASP A 122 -5.64 22.61 -1.48
N ASN A 123 -6.09 22.18 -0.28
CA ASN A 123 -5.55 22.65 0.98
C ASN A 123 -4.10 22.21 1.16
N LEU A 124 -3.80 20.94 0.87
CA LEU A 124 -2.44 20.40 0.95
C LEU A 124 -1.46 21.12 0.02
N ILE A 125 -1.91 21.55 -1.17
CA ILE A 125 -1.08 22.37 -2.07
C ILE A 125 -0.89 23.78 -1.52
N LYS A 126 -1.94 24.43 -0.98
CA LYS A 126 -1.82 25.74 -0.35
C LYS A 126 -0.90 25.72 0.85
N ASP A 127 -1.02 24.72 1.72
CA ASP A 127 -0.13 24.53 2.87
C ASP A 127 1.34 24.30 2.45
N ALA A 128 1.55 23.56 1.36
CA ALA A 128 2.89 23.38 0.80
C ALA A 128 3.48 24.70 0.25
N LEU A 129 2.66 25.51 -0.41
CA LEU A 129 3.07 26.84 -0.91
C LEU A 129 3.41 27.79 0.25
N GLU A 130 2.56 27.85 1.28
CA GLU A 130 2.78 28.70 2.47
C GLU A 130 4.03 28.27 3.24
N ALA A 131 4.32 26.95 3.29
CA ALA A 131 5.52 26.40 3.89
C ALA A 131 6.79 26.59 3.04
N GLY A 132 6.69 27.16 1.83
CA GLY A 132 7.81 27.36 0.91
C GLY A 132 8.40 26.07 0.36
N ILE A 133 7.57 25.06 0.17
CA ILE A 133 7.97 23.79 -0.45
C ILE A 133 8.23 24.00 -1.95
N ASP A 134 9.39 23.57 -2.43
CA ASP A 134 9.76 23.64 -3.85
C ASP A 134 9.22 22.43 -4.64
N THR A 135 9.22 21.26 -4.03
CA THR A 135 8.93 20.00 -4.72
C THR A 135 7.93 19.16 -3.91
N VAL A 136 6.87 18.72 -4.57
CA VAL A 136 5.89 17.75 -4.02
C VAL A 136 6.12 16.41 -4.69
N ILE A 137 6.17 15.35 -3.89
CA ILE A 137 6.15 13.96 -4.34
C ILE A 137 4.88 13.33 -3.77
N THR A 138 3.95 12.91 -4.62
CA THR A 138 2.80 12.13 -4.16
C THR A 138 3.15 10.66 -4.11
N CYS A 139 2.55 9.89 -3.20
CA CYS A 139 2.68 8.45 -3.18
C CYS A 139 1.36 7.78 -2.78
N ASP A 140 1.01 6.75 -3.54
CA ASP A 140 -0.27 6.05 -3.41
C ASP A 140 -1.48 6.97 -3.67
N ASN A 141 -1.25 8.03 -4.39
CA ASN A 141 -2.25 8.98 -4.88
C ASN A 141 -1.63 9.90 -5.95
N GLY A 142 -2.47 10.70 -6.59
CA GLY A 142 -2.02 11.77 -7.49
C GLY A 142 -2.39 11.55 -8.95
N ILE A 143 -2.55 10.32 -9.43
CA ILE A 143 -2.88 10.05 -10.84
C ILE A 143 -4.22 10.69 -11.25
N ALA A 144 -5.17 10.81 -10.33
CA ALA A 144 -6.47 11.43 -10.54
C ALA A 144 -6.53 12.91 -10.12
N ALA A 145 -5.44 13.49 -9.61
CA ALA A 145 -5.40 14.84 -9.03
C ALA A 145 -4.94 15.93 -10.01
N ALA A 146 -5.35 15.84 -11.28
CA ALA A 146 -4.91 16.77 -12.32
C ALA A 146 -5.18 18.27 -11.97
N PRO A 147 -6.33 18.67 -11.40
CA PRO A 147 -6.56 20.06 -11.00
C PRO A 147 -5.58 20.57 -9.93
N GLN A 148 -5.31 19.76 -8.90
CA GLN A 148 -4.41 20.11 -7.80
C GLN A 148 -2.96 20.21 -8.27
N ILE A 149 -2.56 19.28 -9.14
CA ILE A 149 -1.23 19.29 -9.74
C ILE A 149 -1.06 20.52 -10.67
N HIS A 150 -2.11 20.86 -11.42
CA HIS A 150 -2.11 22.07 -12.22
C HIS A 150 -1.92 23.33 -11.36
N MET A 151 -2.67 23.44 -10.25
CA MET A 151 -2.51 24.54 -9.28
C MET A 151 -1.06 24.62 -8.75
N ALA A 152 -0.46 23.49 -8.37
CA ALA A 152 0.92 23.44 -7.90
C ALA A 152 1.90 23.93 -8.99
N LYS A 153 1.70 23.49 -10.24
CA LYS A 153 2.53 23.89 -11.39
C LYS A 153 2.40 25.38 -11.72
N GLU A 154 1.20 25.95 -11.69
CA GLU A 154 0.98 27.39 -11.91
C GLU A 154 1.68 28.25 -10.85
N ASN A 155 1.87 27.71 -9.64
CA ASN A 155 2.61 28.37 -8.57
C ASN A 155 4.11 28.04 -8.54
N GLY A 156 4.65 27.45 -9.63
CA GLY A 156 6.07 27.22 -9.81
C GLY A 156 6.65 26.00 -9.06
N MET A 157 5.81 25.17 -8.45
CA MET A 157 6.26 23.95 -7.79
C MET A 157 6.67 22.88 -8.81
N THR A 158 7.61 22.03 -8.41
CA THR A 158 7.90 20.78 -9.10
C THR A 158 7.03 19.67 -8.50
N VAL A 159 6.40 18.84 -9.35
CA VAL A 159 5.54 17.76 -8.90
C VAL A 159 5.97 16.44 -9.53
N VAL A 160 6.19 15.43 -8.70
CA VAL A 160 6.45 14.03 -9.10
C VAL A 160 5.34 13.18 -8.53
N VAL A 161 4.63 12.45 -9.39
CA VAL A 161 3.58 11.51 -8.98
C VAL A 161 4.16 10.10 -8.94
N THR A 162 3.95 9.38 -7.81
CA THR A 162 4.13 7.94 -7.73
C THR A 162 2.81 7.31 -7.28
N ASP A 163 2.20 6.53 -8.16
CA ASP A 163 0.86 5.98 -7.94
C ASP A 163 0.74 4.59 -8.57
N HIS A 164 -0.35 3.88 -8.27
CA HIS A 164 -0.68 2.57 -8.83
C HIS A 164 -2.18 2.43 -9.16
N HIS A 165 -2.95 3.48 -8.96
CA HIS A 165 -4.37 3.49 -9.24
C HIS A 165 -4.67 3.52 -10.75
N GLU A 166 -5.91 3.17 -11.12
CA GLU A 166 -6.33 3.23 -12.53
C GLU A 166 -6.26 4.67 -13.03
N VAL A 167 -5.65 4.84 -14.21
CA VAL A 167 -5.57 6.15 -14.86
C VAL A 167 -6.96 6.57 -15.28
N PRO A 168 -7.47 7.74 -14.86
CA PRO A 168 -8.75 8.26 -15.31
C PRO A 168 -8.78 8.41 -16.84
N TYR A 169 -9.95 8.21 -17.44
CA TYR A 169 -10.13 8.38 -18.87
C TYR A 169 -11.51 8.97 -19.20
N GLU A 170 -11.61 9.60 -20.37
CA GLU A 170 -12.85 10.00 -20.99
C GLU A 170 -13.11 9.15 -22.24
N GLU A 171 -14.36 8.88 -22.54
CA GLU A 171 -14.75 8.22 -23.80
C GLU A 171 -15.11 9.28 -24.83
N THR A 172 -14.28 9.39 -25.88
CA THR A 172 -14.51 10.29 -27.01
C THR A 172 -14.52 9.47 -28.29
N ASP A 173 -15.62 9.51 -29.04
CA ASP A 173 -15.81 8.75 -30.31
C ASP A 173 -15.55 7.23 -30.14
N GLY A 174 -15.96 6.65 -29.01
CA GLY A 174 -15.77 5.23 -28.69
C GLY A 174 -14.32 4.83 -28.42
N LYS A 175 -13.43 5.79 -28.16
CA LYS A 175 -12.05 5.58 -27.74
C LYS A 175 -11.83 6.17 -26.35
N ARG A 176 -10.98 5.50 -25.57
CA ARG A 176 -10.53 6.02 -24.27
C ARG A 176 -9.40 7.00 -24.47
N VAL A 177 -9.54 8.19 -23.90
CA VAL A 177 -8.51 9.21 -23.81
C VAL A 177 -8.09 9.29 -22.34
N TYR A 178 -6.90 8.81 -22.01
CA TYR A 178 -6.41 8.77 -20.64
C TYR A 178 -5.97 10.16 -20.17
N LEU A 179 -6.39 10.53 -18.96
CA LEU A 179 -6.16 11.83 -18.35
C LEU A 179 -4.93 11.77 -17.44
N ILE A 180 -3.76 12.05 -18.00
CA ILE A 180 -2.51 12.10 -17.23
C ILE A 180 -2.37 13.47 -16.59
N PRO A 181 -2.12 13.58 -15.26
CA PRO A 181 -1.94 14.85 -14.59
C PRO A 181 -0.69 15.60 -15.10
N PRO A 182 -0.69 16.95 -15.13
CA PRO A 182 0.40 17.76 -15.69
C PRO A 182 1.62 17.88 -14.75
N ALA A 183 2.06 16.76 -14.17
CA ALA A 183 3.24 16.68 -13.31
C ALA A 183 4.54 16.68 -14.13
N ASP A 184 5.67 16.97 -13.48
CA ASP A 184 6.99 16.91 -14.11
C ASP A 184 7.38 15.46 -14.43
N ALA A 185 6.95 14.50 -13.63
CA ALA A 185 7.07 13.07 -13.91
C ALA A 185 5.88 12.31 -13.29
N VAL A 186 5.39 11.28 -13.98
CA VAL A 186 4.30 10.41 -13.50
C VAL A 186 4.76 8.96 -13.56
N VAL A 187 5.05 8.39 -12.40
CA VAL A 187 5.46 6.99 -12.24
C VAL A 187 4.25 6.19 -11.79
N ASP A 188 3.58 5.58 -12.76
CA ASP A 188 2.46 4.69 -12.53
C ASP A 188 2.52 3.54 -13.55
N PRO A 189 2.57 2.27 -13.10
CA PRO A 189 2.66 1.13 -14.00
C PRO A 189 1.41 0.96 -14.87
N LYS A 190 0.26 1.50 -14.46
CA LYS A 190 -1.02 1.36 -15.19
C LYS A 190 -1.20 2.33 -16.35
N GLN A 191 -0.28 3.27 -16.57
CA GLN A 191 -0.30 4.08 -17.78
C GLN A 191 -0.30 3.17 -19.01
N GLU A 192 -1.06 3.52 -20.05
CA GLU A 192 -1.25 2.72 -21.26
C GLU A 192 0.07 2.38 -21.95
N ASP A 193 0.95 3.37 -22.07
CA ASP A 193 2.25 3.29 -22.71
C ASP A 193 3.40 2.91 -21.77
N CYS A 194 3.11 2.49 -20.54
CA CYS A 194 4.11 2.02 -19.59
C CYS A 194 4.54 0.58 -19.94
N GLY A 195 5.83 0.39 -20.19
CA GLY A 195 6.43 -0.90 -20.53
C GLY A 195 6.69 -1.83 -19.34
N TYR A 196 6.28 -1.45 -18.12
CA TYR A 196 6.50 -2.27 -16.94
C TYR A 196 5.72 -3.60 -17.01
N PRO A 197 6.39 -4.77 -16.83
CA PRO A 197 5.77 -6.06 -17.16
C PRO A 197 4.62 -6.49 -16.25
N PHE A 198 4.63 -6.08 -14.97
CA PHE A 198 3.62 -6.45 -14.00
C PHE A 198 2.99 -5.20 -13.37
N LYS A 199 1.80 -4.83 -13.85
CA LYS A 199 1.13 -3.58 -13.49
C LYS A 199 0.40 -3.60 -12.14
N GLN A 200 0.20 -4.76 -11.53
CA GLN A 200 -0.58 -4.96 -10.31
C GLN A 200 0.30 -4.91 -9.05
N ILE A 201 1.05 -3.85 -8.89
CA ILE A 201 1.85 -3.57 -7.67
C ILE A 201 1.24 -2.40 -6.91
N CYS A 202 1.38 -2.37 -5.58
CA CYS A 202 0.83 -1.32 -4.73
C CYS A 202 1.72 -0.06 -4.70
N GLY A 203 1.19 1.03 -4.16
CA GLY A 203 1.85 2.34 -4.10
C GLY A 203 3.19 2.30 -3.36
N ALA A 204 3.28 1.57 -2.24
CA ALA A 204 4.53 1.40 -1.50
C ALA A 204 5.61 0.68 -2.31
N VAL A 205 5.23 -0.27 -3.17
CA VAL A 205 6.18 -0.94 -4.07
C VAL A 205 6.66 0.02 -5.16
N VAL A 206 5.78 0.85 -5.73
CA VAL A 206 6.17 1.89 -6.69
C VAL A 206 7.14 2.88 -6.06
N ALA A 207 6.79 3.43 -4.89
CA ALA A 207 7.63 4.35 -4.11
C ALA A 207 8.98 3.70 -3.74
N GLY A 208 8.95 2.45 -3.26
CA GLY A 208 10.14 1.67 -2.94
C GLY A 208 11.07 1.45 -4.14
N LYS A 209 10.51 1.19 -5.32
CA LYS A 209 11.29 1.07 -6.56
C LYS A 209 11.94 2.40 -6.94
N LEU A 210 11.27 3.55 -6.77
CA LEU A 210 11.88 4.86 -6.96
C LEU A 210 13.04 5.09 -5.99
N VAL A 211 12.84 4.79 -4.70
CA VAL A 211 13.92 4.85 -3.69
C VAL A 211 15.08 3.94 -4.08
N SER A 212 14.83 2.73 -4.56
CA SER A 212 15.89 1.80 -4.99
C SER A 212 16.73 2.35 -6.15
N VAL A 213 16.11 3.11 -7.08
CA VAL A 213 16.83 3.79 -8.17
C VAL A 213 17.70 4.92 -7.63
N LEU A 214 17.13 5.77 -6.77
CA LEU A 214 17.85 6.87 -6.13
C LEU A 214 19.07 6.39 -5.32
N LEU A 215 18.94 5.26 -4.64
CA LEU A 215 20.02 4.65 -3.87
C LEU A 215 21.13 4.01 -4.72
N ARG A 216 20.97 3.90 -6.05
CA ARG A 216 22.04 3.39 -6.92
C ARG A 216 23.30 4.27 -6.85
N SER A 217 23.11 5.57 -6.66
CA SER A 217 24.18 6.57 -6.52
C SER A 217 24.71 6.74 -5.08
N ALA A 218 24.08 6.10 -4.08
CA ALA A 218 24.50 6.20 -2.68
C ALA A 218 25.81 5.43 -2.41
N GLY A 219 26.74 6.07 -1.69
CA GLY A 219 28.06 5.50 -1.40
C GLY A 219 28.10 4.55 -0.18
N ASP A 220 27.15 4.66 0.75
CA ASP A 220 27.08 3.82 1.95
C ASP A 220 26.39 2.50 1.65
N LEU A 221 27.19 1.42 1.57
CA LEU A 221 26.69 0.09 1.23
C LEU A 221 25.86 -0.55 2.34
N GLU A 222 26.19 -0.28 3.61
CA GLU A 222 25.47 -0.84 4.77
C GLU A 222 24.08 -0.20 4.88
N GLN A 223 24.01 1.12 4.82
CA GLN A 223 22.76 1.86 4.82
C GLN A 223 21.87 1.45 3.64
N LYS A 224 22.47 1.27 2.46
CA LYS A 224 21.76 0.81 1.27
C LYS A 224 21.16 -0.59 1.45
N ALA A 225 21.93 -1.54 1.99
CA ALA A 225 21.45 -2.90 2.24
C ALA A 225 20.27 -2.89 3.21
N LYS A 226 20.38 -2.15 4.32
CA LYS A 226 19.30 -2.00 5.30
C LYS A 226 18.03 -1.41 4.68
N LEU A 227 18.15 -0.36 3.89
CA LEU A 227 17.01 0.24 3.19
C LEU A 227 16.39 -0.73 2.19
N GLN A 228 17.17 -1.53 1.48
CA GLN A 228 16.64 -2.57 0.58
C GLN A 228 15.83 -3.64 1.33
N GLU A 229 16.23 -4.02 2.54
CA GLU A 229 15.43 -4.91 3.38
C GLU A 229 14.12 -4.22 3.80
N GLU A 230 14.15 -2.96 4.23
CA GLU A 230 12.95 -2.20 4.58
C GLU A 230 11.99 -2.06 3.40
N LEU A 231 12.48 -1.84 2.17
CA LEU A 231 11.63 -1.81 0.96
C LEU A 231 10.84 -3.10 0.79
N LEU A 232 11.45 -4.27 1.07
CA LEU A 232 10.76 -5.55 0.99
C LEU A 232 9.78 -5.75 2.13
N VAL A 233 10.13 -5.36 3.35
CA VAL A 233 9.27 -5.50 4.54
C VAL A 233 8.01 -4.66 4.41
N PHE A 234 8.16 -3.36 4.13
CA PHE A 234 7.02 -2.45 4.01
C PHE A 234 6.25 -2.63 2.71
N GLY A 235 6.94 -3.00 1.63
CA GLY A 235 6.29 -3.41 0.38
C GLY A 235 5.44 -4.66 0.55
N ALA A 236 5.87 -5.64 1.36
CA ALA A 236 5.07 -6.83 1.66
C ALA A 236 3.85 -6.50 2.52
N LEU A 237 4.03 -5.67 3.56
CA LEU A 237 2.94 -5.23 4.42
C LEU A 237 1.86 -4.51 3.60
N ALA A 238 2.25 -3.54 2.80
CA ALA A 238 1.39 -2.78 1.91
C ALA A 238 0.68 -3.68 0.89
N THR A 239 1.42 -4.53 0.15
CA THR A 239 0.86 -5.46 -0.84
C THR A 239 -0.26 -6.34 -0.26
N VAL A 240 -0.09 -6.82 0.98
CA VAL A 240 -1.11 -7.64 1.64
C VAL A 240 -2.30 -6.80 2.08
N CYS A 241 -2.06 -5.61 2.65
CA CYS A 241 -3.11 -4.75 3.20
C CYS A 241 -3.97 -4.10 2.11
N ASP A 242 -3.38 -3.78 0.97
CA ASP A 242 -4.07 -3.27 -0.23
C ASP A 242 -4.70 -4.40 -1.08
N VAL A 243 -4.71 -5.63 -0.54
CA VAL A 243 -5.36 -6.81 -1.13
C VAL A 243 -4.89 -7.09 -2.57
N MET A 244 -3.64 -6.79 -2.88
CA MET A 244 -3.07 -7.03 -4.21
C MET A 244 -2.93 -8.53 -4.50
N GLU A 245 -3.07 -8.92 -5.77
CA GLU A 245 -2.87 -10.31 -6.18
C GLU A 245 -1.47 -10.81 -5.83
N LEU A 246 -1.36 -11.94 -5.10
CA LEU A 246 -0.08 -12.56 -4.74
C LEU A 246 0.46 -13.43 -5.89
N ARG A 247 0.71 -12.79 -7.02
CA ARG A 247 1.30 -13.36 -8.23
C ARG A 247 2.55 -12.58 -8.60
N ASP A 248 3.36 -13.12 -9.51
CA ASP A 248 4.55 -12.48 -10.07
C ASP A 248 5.43 -11.82 -8.98
N GLU A 249 5.77 -10.52 -9.10
CA GLU A 249 6.60 -9.80 -8.12
C GLU A 249 5.96 -9.72 -6.73
N ASN A 250 4.65 -9.51 -6.65
CA ASN A 250 3.95 -9.40 -5.37
C ASN A 250 4.15 -10.64 -4.51
N ARG A 251 4.11 -11.84 -5.12
CA ARG A 251 4.38 -13.07 -4.39
C ARG A 251 5.81 -13.14 -3.85
N ILE A 252 6.79 -12.71 -4.63
CA ILE A 252 8.20 -12.67 -4.23
C ILE A 252 8.38 -11.67 -3.09
N ILE A 253 7.86 -10.45 -3.26
CA ILE A 253 7.94 -9.36 -2.27
C ILE A 253 7.30 -9.80 -0.96
N VAL A 254 6.08 -10.38 -1.00
CA VAL A 254 5.37 -10.80 0.21
C VAL A 254 6.08 -11.98 0.89
N LYS A 255 6.53 -12.99 0.13
CA LYS A 255 7.27 -14.13 0.69
C LYS A 255 8.54 -13.67 1.40
N GLU A 256 9.35 -12.86 0.75
CA GLU A 256 10.63 -12.40 1.29
C GLU A 256 10.44 -11.33 2.37
N GLY A 257 9.54 -10.38 2.15
CA GLY A 257 9.26 -9.34 3.11
C GLY A 257 8.69 -9.86 4.44
N LEU A 258 7.78 -10.85 4.43
CA LEU A 258 7.30 -11.49 5.66
C LEU A 258 8.41 -12.24 6.40
N ARG A 259 9.34 -12.88 5.65
CA ARG A 259 10.52 -13.52 6.25
C ARG A 259 11.43 -12.51 6.94
N LEU A 260 11.70 -11.38 6.28
CA LEU A 260 12.52 -10.29 6.84
C LEU A 260 11.81 -9.56 7.99
N MET A 261 10.48 -9.37 7.88
CA MET A 261 9.66 -8.72 8.91
C MET A 261 9.79 -9.41 10.28
N ALA A 262 9.96 -10.71 10.27
CA ALA A 262 10.16 -11.52 11.47
C ALA A 262 11.39 -11.08 12.29
N GLY A 263 12.45 -10.63 11.62
CA GLY A 263 13.70 -10.13 12.26
C GLY A 263 13.90 -8.62 12.08
N THR A 264 12.84 -7.85 11.85
CA THR A 264 12.94 -6.43 11.51
C THR A 264 13.75 -5.62 12.51
N SER A 265 14.61 -4.74 12.01
CA SER A 265 15.33 -3.75 12.83
C SER A 265 14.51 -2.47 13.07
N ASN A 266 13.36 -2.31 12.40
CA ASN A 266 12.47 -1.17 12.63
C ASN A 266 11.80 -1.29 13.99
N LEU A 267 12.11 -0.36 14.92
CA LEU A 267 11.63 -0.40 16.29
C LEU A 267 10.10 -0.29 16.39
N GLY A 268 9.50 0.52 15.53
CA GLY A 268 8.04 0.70 15.49
C GLY A 268 7.31 -0.56 15.06
N LEU A 269 7.76 -1.18 13.98
CA LEU A 269 7.17 -2.43 13.51
C LEU A 269 7.39 -3.56 14.52
N LYS A 270 8.58 -3.66 15.11
CA LYS A 270 8.89 -4.62 16.18
C LYS A 270 7.98 -4.43 17.39
N ALA A 271 7.77 -3.19 17.83
CA ALA A 271 6.85 -2.88 18.93
C ALA A 271 5.41 -3.26 18.60
N LEU A 272 4.96 -2.99 17.36
CA LEU A 272 3.61 -3.33 16.93
C LEU A 272 3.38 -4.86 16.86
N LEU A 273 4.37 -5.62 16.42
CA LEU A 273 4.35 -7.10 16.48
C LEU A 273 4.23 -7.57 17.93
N MET A 274 5.06 -7.04 18.83
CA MET A 274 5.08 -7.43 20.24
C MET A 274 3.76 -7.14 20.96
N VAL A 275 3.19 -5.95 20.85
CA VAL A 275 1.93 -5.59 21.54
C VAL A 275 0.73 -6.40 21.03
N ASN A 276 0.82 -6.97 19.83
CA ASN A 276 -0.19 -7.88 19.27
C ASN A 276 0.09 -9.36 19.60
N GLY A 277 1.06 -9.66 20.47
CA GLY A 277 1.35 -11.04 20.91
C GLY A 277 2.07 -11.88 19.85
N ILE A 278 2.65 -11.25 18.83
CA ILE A 278 3.48 -11.92 17.84
C ILE A 278 4.91 -11.92 18.39
N GLU A 279 5.27 -13.02 19.07
CA GLU A 279 6.55 -13.16 19.75
C GLU A 279 7.72 -13.40 18.78
N ASP A 280 8.96 -13.12 19.25
CA ASP A 280 10.21 -13.41 18.53
C ASP A 280 10.33 -14.90 18.13
N THR A 281 9.60 -15.82 18.79
CA THR A 281 9.54 -17.25 18.45
C THR A 281 8.78 -17.51 17.15
N ALA A 282 7.73 -16.76 16.88
CA ALA A 282 7.05 -16.80 15.56
C ALA A 282 7.96 -16.22 14.47
N ALA A 283 8.75 -15.22 14.84
CA ALA A 283 9.81 -14.66 14.04
C ALA A 283 10.93 -15.67 13.75
N ALA A 284 11.43 -16.36 14.78
CA ALA A 284 12.49 -17.37 14.65
C ALA A 284 12.06 -18.63 13.89
N SER A 285 10.77 -18.97 13.90
CA SER A 285 10.22 -20.12 13.17
C SER A 285 9.80 -19.79 11.73
N GLY A 286 9.94 -18.54 11.28
CA GLY A 286 9.52 -18.10 9.95
C GLY A 286 8.00 -18.16 9.73
N THR A 287 7.21 -18.01 10.80
CA THR A 287 5.76 -18.26 10.80
C THR A 287 4.90 -17.03 10.53
N LEU A 288 5.50 -15.85 10.23
CA LEU A 288 4.69 -14.72 9.79
C LEU A 288 4.02 -15.04 8.44
N THR A 289 2.73 -14.82 8.40
CA THR A 289 1.89 -15.12 7.23
C THR A 289 1.16 -13.86 6.77
N PRO A 290 0.57 -13.83 5.56
CA PRO A 290 -0.30 -12.74 5.14
C PRO A 290 -1.44 -12.42 6.13
N TYR A 291 -1.89 -13.42 6.92
CA TYR A 291 -2.87 -13.19 7.98
C TYR A 291 -2.38 -12.17 9.02
N HIS A 292 -1.14 -12.30 9.48
CA HIS A 292 -0.56 -11.36 10.46
C HIS A 292 -0.48 -9.93 9.89
N ALA A 293 -0.07 -9.79 8.63
CA ALA A 293 -0.05 -8.48 7.97
C ALA A 293 -1.46 -7.90 7.78
N GLY A 294 -2.37 -8.64 7.13
CA GLY A 294 -3.67 -8.12 6.71
C GLY A 294 -4.74 -8.08 7.80
N PHE A 295 -4.66 -8.94 8.82
CA PHE A 295 -5.71 -9.05 9.85
C PHE A 295 -5.26 -8.69 11.27
N VAL A 296 -3.95 -8.49 11.50
CA VAL A 296 -3.43 -8.08 12.80
C VAL A 296 -2.75 -6.71 12.72
N ILE A 297 -1.68 -6.58 11.93
CA ILE A 297 -0.88 -5.36 11.86
C ILE A 297 -1.59 -4.25 11.07
N GLY A 298 -2.04 -4.54 9.86
CA GLY A 298 -2.73 -3.58 9.00
C GLY A 298 -3.95 -2.93 9.65
N PRO A 299 -4.86 -3.68 10.31
CA PRO A 299 -5.97 -3.10 11.03
C PRO A 299 -5.60 -2.13 12.14
N CYS A 300 -4.46 -2.33 12.85
CA CYS A 300 -3.98 -1.37 13.85
C CYS A 300 -3.58 -0.03 13.20
N MET A 301 -2.93 -0.09 12.05
CA MET A 301 -2.54 1.10 11.29
C MET A 301 -3.76 1.81 10.72
N ASN A 302 -4.64 1.08 10.02
CA ASN A 302 -5.86 1.63 9.43
C ASN A 302 -6.81 2.24 10.47
N ALA A 303 -6.80 1.74 11.71
CA ALA A 303 -7.63 2.29 12.79
C ALA A 303 -7.23 3.72 13.15
N SER A 304 -5.94 4.08 13.07
CA SER A 304 -5.50 5.45 13.31
C SER A 304 -6.06 6.41 12.26
N GLY A 305 -5.99 6.09 10.98
CA GLY A 305 -6.57 6.92 9.91
C GLY A 305 -8.09 7.02 9.96
N ARG A 306 -8.79 6.10 10.66
CA ARG A 306 -10.26 6.13 10.82
C ARG A 306 -10.71 6.89 12.05
N LEU A 307 -10.05 6.74 13.19
CA LEU A 307 -10.49 7.23 14.50
C LEU A 307 -9.60 8.35 15.07
N ASP A 308 -8.44 8.60 14.45
CA ASP A 308 -7.47 9.62 14.86
C ASP A 308 -6.78 10.18 13.60
N THR A 309 -5.45 10.13 13.52
CA THR A 309 -4.66 10.53 12.35
C THR A 309 -3.69 9.43 11.92
N ALA A 310 -3.57 9.22 10.62
CA ALA A 310 -2.61 8.26 10.04
C ALA A 310 -1.14 8.64 10.29
N GLU A 311 -0.86 9.90 10.61
CA GLU A 311 0.47 10.36 11.02
C GLU A 311 1.02 9.61 12.24
N ARG A 312 0.13 9.11 13.11
CA ARG A 312 0.53 8.31 14.26
C ARG A 312 1.19 6.99 13.84
N ALA A 313 0.67 6.33 12.81
CA ALA A 313 1.28 5.11 12.27
C ALA A 313 2.60 5.39 11.55
N LEU A 314 2.70 6.51 10.83
CA LEU A 314 3.97 6.97 10.26
C LEU A 314 4.99 7.28 11.35
N ALA A 315 4.60 7.99 12.41
CA ALA A 315 5.46 8.32 13.55
C ALA A 315 5.96 7.06 14.28
N LEU A 316 5.16 5.98 14.32
CA LEU A 316 5.60 4.69 14.85
C LEU A 316 6.79 4.14 14.04
N PHE A 317 6.70 4.11 12.71
CA PHE A 317 7.76 3.56 11.86
C PHE A 317 9.02 4.43 11.85
N ASP A 318 8.88 5.74 11.97
CA ASP A 318 10.02 6.67 12.07
C ASP A 318 10.62 6.75 13.50
N CYS A 319 10.05 6.05 14.47
CA CYS A 319 10.49 6.09 15.86
C CYS A 319 11.87 5.43 16.04
N ARG A 320 12.77 6.12 16.76
CA ARG A 320 14.14 5.68 17.05
C ARG A 320 14.36 5.28 18.51
N GLU A 321 13.32 5.36 19.33
CA GLU A 321 13.36 5.06 20.76
C GLU A 321 12.36 3.96 21.09
N TRP A 322 12.85 2.87 21.72
CA TRP A 322 12.04 1.69 22.01
C TRP A 322 10.82 1.97 22.89
N SER A 323 11.03 2.69 24.01
CA SER A 323 9.95 3.01 24.95
C SER A 323 8.82 3.81 24.27
N LYS A 324 9.18 4.77 23.44
CA LYS A 324 8.24 5.57 22.65
C LYS A 324 7.53 4.73 21.60
N ALA A 325 8.26 3.84 20.92
CA ALA A 325 7.68 2.93 19.92
C ALA A 325 6.63 2.00 20.57
N VAL A 326 6.92 1.44 21.75
CA VAL A 326 5.97 0.60 22.50
C VAL A 326 4.72 1.36 22.88
N ASN A 327 4.83 2.60 23.34
CA ASN A 327 3.68 3.42 23.69
C ASN A 327 2.79 3.70 22.47
N ILE A 328 3.39 4.17 21.35
CA ILE A 328 2.62 4.43 20.11
C ILE A 328 1.98 3.15 19.60
N ALA A 329 2.69 2.01 19.62
CA ALA A 329 2.14 0.73 19.20
C ALA A 329 0.94 0.29 20.07
N GLY A 330 1.03 0.51 21.40
CA GLY A 330 -0.06 0.27 22.34
C GLY A 330 -1.30 1.12 22.03
N ASP A 331 -1.10 2.40 21.72
CA ASP A 331 -2.17 3.31 21.32
C ASP A 331 -2.86 2.82 20.02
N LEU A 332 -2.08 2.45 18.99
CA LEU A 332 -2.63 1.94 17.72
C LEU A 332 -3.43 0.66 17.92
N LYS A 333 -2.94 -0.25 18.78
CA LYS A 333 -3.68 -1.45 19.15
C LYS A 333 -5.00 -1.10 19.84
N SER A 334 -4.99 -0.17 20.79
CA SER A 334 -6.19 0.28 21.51
C SER A 334 -7.20 0.93 20.56
N LEU A 335 -6.75 1.75 19.62
CA LEU A 335 -7.62 2.32 18.57
C LEU A 335 -8.29 1.22 17.72
N ASN A 336 -7.53 0.17 17.35
CA ASN A 336 -8.08 -0.95 16.60
C ASN A 336 -9.10 -1.76 17.43
N ASP A 337 -8.85 -1.98 18.72
CA ASP A 337 -9.79 -2.68 19.59
C ASP A 337 -11.07 -1.87 19.77
N ASN A 338 -10.98 -0.55 19.93
CA ASN A 338 -12.13 0.37 19.94
C ASN A 338 -12.90 0.32 18.60
N ARG A 339 -12.20 0.37 17.47
CA ARG A 339 -12.81 0.25 16.15
C ARG A 339 -13.61 -1.06 16.02
N LYS A 340 -13.07 -2.20 16.51
CA LYS A 340 -13.75 -3.50 16.49
C LYS A 340 -15.05 -3.44 17.31
N MET A 341 -14.99 -2.93 18.54
CA MET A 341 -16.18 -2.78 19.41
C MET A 341 -17.25 -1.91 18.75
N MET A 342 -16.88 -0.73 18.23
CA MET A 342 -17.80 0.16 17.54
C MET A 342 -18.43 -0.50 16.30
N THR A 343 -17.64 -1.26 15.54
CA THR A 343 -18.13 -1.99 14.36
C THR A 343 -19.14 -3.06 14.78
N GLU A 344 -18.84 -3.86 15.81
CA GLU A 344 -19.73 -4.92 16.33
C GLU A 344 -21.04 -4.32 16.83
N GLN A 345 -20.98 -3.23 17.59
CA GLN A 345 -22.18 -2.52 18.06
C GLN A 345 -23.02 -2.00 16.89
N GLY A 346 -22.37 -1.40 15.88
CA GLY A 346 -23.08 -0.92 14.69
C GLY A 346 -23.76 -2.06 13.90
N VAL A 347 -23.09 -3.20 13.75
CA VAL A 347 -23.70 -4.39 13.11
C VAL A 347 -24.89 -4.90 13.90
N LEU A 348 -24.78 -5.04 15.22
CA LEU A 348 -25.88 -5.50 16.08
C LEU A 348 -27.10 -4.59 16.00
N GLU A 349 -26.89 -3.26 16.01
CA GLU A 349 -27.97 -2.30 15.87
C GLU A 349 -28.61 -2.34 14.47
N ALA A 350 -27.79 -2.48 13.42
CA ALA A 350 -28.27 -2.62 12.05
C ALA A 350 -29.15 -3.88 11.88
N VAL A 351 -28.70 -5.01 12.41
CA VAL A 351 -29.46 -6.28 12.38
C VAL A 351 -30.79 -6.10 13.12
N ARG A 352 -30.78 -5.47 14.32
CA ARG A 352 -31.99 -5.20 15.08
C ARG A 352 -33.00 -4.37 14.29
N GLN A 353 -32.54 -3.35 13.56
CA GLN A 353 -33.43 -2.52 12.73
C GLN A 353 -34.05 -3.32 11.58
N VAL A 354 -33.29 -4.22 10.94
CA VAL A 354 -33.79 -5.11 9.89
C VAL A 354 -34.86 -6.04 10.45
N GLU A 355 -34.59 -6.74 11.54
CA GLU A 355 -35.51 -7.70 12.16
C GLU A 355 -36.77 -7.02 12.71
N SER A 356 -36.63 -5.93 13.47
CA SER A 356 -37.77 -5.21 14.05
C SER A 356 -38.62 -4.48 13.02
N GLY A 357 -38.00 -4.07 11.90
CA GLY A 357 -38.68 -3.42 10.79
C GLY A 357 -39.32 -4.37 9.79
N GLY A 358 -39.09 -5.70 9.92
CA GLY A 358 -39.58 -6.71 8.96
C GLY A 358 -39.00 -6.53 7.56
N MET A 359 -37.75 -6.04 7.49
CA MET A 359 -37.07 -5.69 6.21
C MET A 359 -36.30 -6.87 5.60
N GLU A 360 -36.36 -8.10 6.16
CA GLU A 360 -35.55 -9.25 5.71
C GLU A 360 -35.83 -9.68 4.27
N THR A 361 -36.99 -9.32 3.74
CA THR A 361 -37.39 -9.62 2.35
C THR A 361 -37.26 -8.44 1.40
N ASP A 362 -36.85 -7.28 1.90
CA ASP A 362 -36.70 -6.07 1.10
C ASP A 362 -35.53 -6.23 0.10
N LYS A 363 -35.74 -5.72 -1.12
CA LYS A 363 -34.70 -5.75 -2.15
C LYS A 363 -33.57 -4.76 -1.91
N VAL A 364 -33.84 -3.73 -1.11
CA VAL A 364 -32.91 -2.68 -0.73
C VAL A 364 -33.12 -2.37 0.74
N LEU A 365 -32.06 -2.44 1.52
CA LEU A 365 -32.08 -2.08 2.93
C LEU A 365 -31.53 -0.65 3.09
N VAL A 366 -32.28 0.20 3.80
CA VAL A 366 -31.84 1.54 4.21
C VAL A 366 -31.82 1.56 5.74
N ILE A 367 -30.62 1.59 6.31
CA ILE A 367 -30.40 1.54 7.74
C ILE A 367 -29.80 2.86 8.19
N TYR A 368 -30.36 3.45 9.25
CA TYR A 368 -29.90 4.71 9.81
C TYR A 368 -29.28 4.47 11.19
N LEU A 369 -27.99 4.75 11.32
CA LEU A 369 -27.19 4.57 12.54
C LEU A 369 -26.60 5.94 12.96
N PRO A 370 -27.38 6.79 13.67
CA PRO A 370 -26.96 8.16 13.99
C PRO A 370 -25.72 8.23 14.88
N ASP A 371 -25.49 7.23 15.73
CA ASP A 371 -24.36 7.18 16.67
C ASP A 371 -23.15 6.45 16.08
N CYS A 372 -23.25 5.98 14.83
CA CYS A 372 -22.15 5.30 14.17
C CYS A 372 -21.14 6.29 13.60
N HIS A 373 -19.84 6.07 13.89
CA HIS A 373 -18.79 6.86 13.27
C HIS A 373 -18.76 6.58 11.75
N GLU A 374 -18.88 7.64 10.94
CA GLU A 374 -19.08 7.51 9.48
C GLU A 374 -17.93 6.73 8.79
N SER A 375 -16.68 6.81 9.29
CA SER A 375 -15.55 6.02 8.75
C SER A 375 -15.73 4.51 8.89
N LEU A 376 -16.71 4.04 9.68
CA LEU A 376 -17.02 2.61 9.90
C LEU A 376 -18.24 2.14 9.11
N ALA A 377 -19.02 3.04 8.53
CA ALA A 377 -20.27 2.72 7.83
C ALA A 377 -20.06 1.64 6.75
N TRP A 378 -18.99 1.76 5.94
CA TRP A 378 -18.67 0.77 4.92
C TRP A 378 -18.32 -0.60 5.47
N ILE A 379 -17.62 -0.68 6.62
CA ILE A 379 -17.28 -1.95 7.26
C ILE A 379 -18.55 -2.63 7.78
N ILE A 380 -19.42 -1.87 8.44
CA ILE A 380 -20.70 -2.38 8.94
C ILE A 380 -21.56 -2.88 7.78
N TYR A 381 -21.68 -2.08 6.72
CA TYR A 381 -22.39 -2.48 5.50
C TYR A 381 -21.88 -3.82 4.94
N SER A 382 -20.57 -4.00 4.82
CA SER A 382 -19.98 -5.21 4.27
C SER A 382 -20.26 -6.45 5.12
N LEU A 383 -20.42 -6.29 6.44
CA LEU A 383 -20.70 -7.40 7.37
C LEU A 383 -22.18 -7.78 7.43
N LEU A 384 -23.10 -6.94 6.96
CA LEU A 384 -24.52 -7.25 6.89
C LEU A 384 -24.89 -8.18 5.73
N TYR A 385 -24.02 -8.33 4.73
CA TYR A 385 -24.25 -9.17 3.55
C TYR A 385 -23.56 -10.54 3.61
N THR A 386 -22.87 -10.85 4.70
CA THR A 386 -22.22 -12.15 4.92
C THR A 386 -23.03 -13.01 5.88
#